data_8416ed4b41fe4f58f6538709805540a0
#
_entry.id   8416ed4b41fe4f58f6538709805540a0
#
_cell.length_a   1.000
_cell.length_b   1.000
_cell.length_c   1.000
_cell.angle_alpha   90.00
_cell.angle_beta   90.00
_cell.angle_gamma   90.00
#
_symmetry.space_group_name_H-M   'P 1'
#
loop_
_entity.id
_entity.type
_entity.pdbx_description
1 polymer ?
#
loop_
_entity_poly.entity_id
_entity_poly.type
_entity_poly.pdbx_seq_one_letter_code
_entity_poly.pdbx_strand_id
1 'polypeptide(L)'
;MKALVLESKGAPFVYKDVKDPVPSDNEAVAKIIACGSGLTIQHVRAGRIEVDYPRIIGHEITAVIEEVGKSVTNLKVGDAVTAYFYLTCGHCKWCNNNRETLCENFGGYVGREIDGAYAEYMKLPAENFLKIPEALDWKKNPAEIAVICDAIATPFKVIRHASIKTQDTVAIIGAGGGLGIHMIMMAKWANSKVIAVDIASNNLTHANKLVLMYVLIQRTTTIIRHFMTIQKEWGLMSS
;
A
#
# COMPACT_ATOMS: atom_id res chain seq x y z
N MET A 1 -18.41 -0.05 -18.01
CA MET A 1 -16.96 0.16 -17.89
C MET A 1 -16.20 -1.14 -18.09
N LYS A 2 -14.92 -1.07 -18.46
CA LYS A 2 -14.02 -2.23 -18.50
C LYS A 2 -13.40 -2.49 -17.14
N ALA A 3 -13.22 -3.77 -16.77
CA ALA A 3 -12.57 -4.19 -15.54
C ALA A 3 -11.79 -5.50 -15.71
N LEU A 4 -10.78 -5.70 -14.87
CA LEU A 4 -10.10 -6.97 -14.65
C LEU A 4 -10.75 -7.67 -13.46
N VAL A 5 -11.54 -8.70 -13.73
CA VAL A 5 -12.34 -9.42 -12.74
C VAL A 5 -11.66 -10.75 -12.39
N LEU A 6 -11.56 -11.02 -11.10
CA LEU A 6 -11.16 -12.32 -10.57
C LEU A 6 -12.43 -13.15 -10.34
N GLU A 7 -12.67 -14.14 -11.21
CA GLU A 7 -13.92 -14.92 -11.22
C GLU A 7 -13.96 -15.99 -10.12
N SER A 8 -12.81 -16.53 -9.77
CA SER A 8 -12.68 -17.57 -8.75
C SER A 8 -11.24 -17.68 -8.24
N LYS A 9 -11.05 -18.38 -7.14
CA LYS A 9 -9.74 -18.67 -6.56
C LYS A 9 -8.81 -19.34 -7.57
N GLY A 10 -7.61 -18.78 -7.72
CA GLY A 10 -6.57 -19.31 -8.61
C GLY A 10 -6.76 -19.00 -10.09
N ALA A 11 -7.91 -18.47 -10.50
CA ALA A 11 -8.17 -18.13 -11.89
C ALA A 11 -7.28 -16.99 -12.40
N PRO A 12 -7.09 -16.88 -13.71
CA PRO A 12 -6.57 -15.66 -14.33
C PRO A 12 -7.59 -14.53 -14.19
N PHE A 13 -7.12 -13.29 -14.28
CA PHE A 13 -8.01 -12.14 -14.42
C PHE A 13 -8.70 -12.16 -15.78
N VAL A 14 -9.99 -11.85 -15.79
CA VAL A 14 -10.79 -11.72 -16.99
C VAL A 14 -11.06 -10.25 -17.28
N TYR A 15 -10.59 -9.75 -18.42
CA TYR A 15 -10.91 -8.40 -18.89
C TYR A 15 -12.28 -8.40 -19.56
N LYS A 16 -13.25 -7.74 -18.95
CA LYS A 16 -14.65 -7.75 -19.44
C LYS A 16 -15.39 -6.45 -19.14
N ASP A 17 -16.56 -6.32 -19.78
CA ASP A 17 -17.51 -5.27 -19.44
C ASP A 17 -18.24 -5.60 -18.13
N VAL A 18 -18.35 -4.62 -17.27
CA VAL A 18 -19.14 -4.63 -16.05
C VAL A 18 -19.98 -3.36 -15.97
N LYS A 19 -21.01 -3.37 -15.13
CA LYS A 19 -21.87 -2.18 -14.93
C LYS A 19 -21.06 -1.02 -14.38
N ASP A 20 -21.33 0.18 -14.88
CA ASP A 20 -20.74 1.40 -14.32
C ASP A 20 -21.22 1.64 -12.88
N PRO A 21 -20.33 2.05 -11.96
CA PRO A 21 -20.75 2.38 -10.62
C PRO A 21 -21.56 3.67 -10.59
N VAL A 22 -22.60 3.69 -9.76
CA VAL A 22 -23.40 4.88 -9.50
C VAL A 22 -23.27 5.24 -8.02
N PRO A 23 -22.91 6.49 -7.65
CA PRO A 23 -22.73 6.84 -6.26
C PRO A 23 -24.06 7.00 -5.52
N SER A 24 -24.13 6.53 -4.28
CA SER A 24 -25.17 6.91 -3.31
C SER A 24 -24.90 8.31 -2.77
N ASP A 25 -25.77 8.84 -1.93
CA ASP A 25 -25.71 10.22 -1.47
C ASP A 25 -24.37 10.61 -0.81
N ASN A 26 -23.73 9.69 -0.09
CA ASN A 26 -22.45 9.92 0.60
C ASN A 26 -21.23 9.30 -0.11
N GLU A 27 -21.38 8.81 -1.33
CA GLU A 27 -20.33 8.17 -2.11
C GLU A 27 -19.83 9.08 -3.22
N ALA A 28 -18.67 8.76 -3.76
CA ALA A 28 -18.14 9.34 -4.98
C ALA A 28 -17.66 8.25 -5.93
N VAL A 29 -17.65 8.55 -7.21
CA VAL A 29 -17.06 7.74 -8.28
C VAL A 29 -15.82 8.45 -8.77
N ALA A 30 -14.71 7.70 -8.85
CA ALA A 30 -13.44 8.19 -9.38
C ALA A 30 -13.02 7.40 -10.61
N LYS A 31 -12.53 8.10 -11.63
CA LYS A 31 -11.88 7.55 -12.80
C LYS A 31 -10.45 7.17 -12.45
N ILE A 32 -10.09 5.91 -12.62
CA ILE A 32 -8.77 5.40 -12.28
C ILE A 32 -7.76 5.82 -13.35
N ILE A 33 -6.64 6.40 -12.91
CA ILE A 33 -5.51 6.79 -13.76
C ILE A 33 -4.38 5.77 -13.63
N ALA A 34 -4.10 5.31 -12.40
CA ALA A 34 -3.13 4.25 -12.11
C ALA A 34 -3.57 3.44 -10.90
N CYS A 35 -3.23 2.15 -10.89
CA CYS A 35 -3.43 1.28 -9.75
C CYS A 35 -2.19 0.43 -9.50
N GLY A 36 -1.71 0.41 -8.25
CA GLY A 36 -0.58 -0.40 -7.83
C GLY A 36 -0.87 -1.91 -7.89
N SER A 37 0.17 -2.71 -8.06
CA SER A 37 0.10 -4.17 -8.12
C SER A 37 1.08 -4.79 -7.12
N GLY A 38 0.70 -4.79 -5.86
CA GLY A 38 1.47 -5.39 -4.77
C GLY A 38 1.27 -6.90 -4.64
N LEU A 39 2.00 -7.52 -3.72
CA LEU A 39 1.92 -8.97 -3.44
C LEU A 39 0.53 -9.38 -2.92
N THR A 40 -0.20 -8.49 -2.28
CA THR A 40 -1.60 -8.68 -1.83
C THR A 40 -2.48 -9.19 -2.96
N ILE A 41 -2.30 -8.65 -4.17
CA ILE A 41 -3.03 -9.08 -5.38
C ILE A 41 -2.81 -10.57 -5.66
N GLN A 42 -1.57 -11.04 -5.54
CA GLN A 42 -1.24 -12.47 -5.73
C GLN A 42 -1.76 -13.34 -4.58
N HIS A 43 -1.82 -12.80 -3.36
CA HIS A 43 -2.40 -13.53 -2.23
C HIS A 43 -3.91 -13.71 -2.37
N VAL A 44 -4.63 -12.68 -2.80
CA VAL A 44 -6.07 -12.77 -3.11
C VAL A 44 -6.29 -13.76 -4.25
N ARG A 45 -5.58 -13.62 -5.36
CA ARG A 45 -5.69 -14.52 -6.51
C ARG A 45 -5.43 -15.99 -6.11
N ALA A 46 -4.40 -16.25 -5.33
CA ALA A 46 -4.08 -17.60 -4.85
C ALA A 46 -5.03 -18.12 -3.77
N GLY A 47 -5.99 -17.31 -3.31
CA GLY A 47 -6.92 -17.64 -2.22
C GLY A 47 -6.26 -17.81 -0.86
N ARG A 48 -5.11 -17.13 -0.62
CA ARG A 48 -4.53 -17.01 0.73
C ARG A 48 -5.21 -15.92 1.55
N ILE A 49 -5.84 -14.97 0.86
CA ILE A 49 -6.76 -13.98 1.41
C ILE A 49 -8.11 -14.28 0.77
N GLU A 50 -9.11 -14.55 1.61
CA GLU A 50 -10.45 -14.86 1.15
C GLU A 50 -11.17 -13.59 0.69
N VAL A 51 -11.93 -13.71 -0.38
CA VAL A 51 -12.83 -12.71 -0.94
C VAL A 51 -14.04 -13.41 -1.54
N ASP A 52 -15.16 -12.69 -1.64
CA ASP A 52 -16.33 -13.15 -2.38
C ASP A 52 -16.07 -12.95 -3.88
N TYR A 53 -16.20 -14.02 -4.65
CA TYR A 53 -16.06 -14.00 -6.10
C TYR A 53 -17.42 -13.86 -6.80
N PRO A 54 -17.50 -13.19 -7.97
CA PRO A 54 -16.42 -12.48 -8.67
C PRO A 54 -16.03 -11.19 -7.96
N ARG A 55 -14.75 -10.77 -8.07
CA ARG A 55 -14.25 -9.56 -7.43
C ARG A 55 -13.33 -8.75 -8.36
N ILE A 56 -13.50 -7.43 -8.37
CA ILE A 56 -12.51 -6.48 -8.89
C ILE A 56 -11.59 -6.14 -7.73
N ILE A 57 -10.30 -6.41 -7.87
CA ILE A 57 -9.31 -6.13 -6.80
C ILE A 57 -8.50 -4.86 -7.10
N GLY A 58 -7.52 -4.52 -6.25
CA GLY A 58 -6.72 -3.31 -6.37
C GLY A 58 -7.20 -2.20 -5.42
N HIS A 59 -6.26 -1.53 -4.75
CA HIS A 59 -6.57 -0.53 -3.72
C HIS A 59 -5.55 0.61 -3.63
N GLU A 60 -4.46 0.55 -4.37
CA GLU A 60 -3.43 1.59 -4.43
C GLU A 60 -3.66 2.43 -5.68
N ILE A 61 -4.26 3.62 -5.54
CA ILE A 61 -4.75 4.37 -6.69
C ILE A 61 -4.23 5.81 -6.80
N THR A 62 -4.13 6.26 -8.04
CA THR A 62 -4.28 7.65 -8.45
C THR A 62 -5.53 7.74 -9.32
N ALA A 63 -6.43 8.62 -8.98
CA ALA A 63 -7.71 8.77 -9.66
C ALA A 63 -8.17 10.23 -9.73
N VAL A 64 -9.20 10.49 -10.52
CA VAL A 64 -9.88 11.80 -10.60
C VAL A 64 -11.36 11.59 -10.32
N ILE A 65 -11.94 12.41 -9.45
CA ILE A 65 -13.37 12.36 -9.15
C ILE A 65 -14.19 12.69 -10.40
N GLU A 66 -15.08 11.79 -10.76
CA GLU A 66 -15.95 11.91 -11.94
C GLU A 66 -17.39 12.28 -11.54
N GLU A 67 -17.87 11.72 -10.41
CA GLU A 67 -19.21 11.98 -9.89
C GLU A 67 -19.19 11.97 -8.36
N VAL A 68 -20.06 12.79 -7.76
CA VAL A 68 -20.25 12.87 -6.31
C VAL A 68 -21.71 12.75 -5.94
N GLY A 69 -22.01 12.07 -4.84
CA GLY A 69 -23.35 11.99 -4.27
C GLY A 69 -23.80 13.33 -3.67
N LYS A 70 -25.10 13.46 -3.46
CA LYS A 70 -25.75 14.74 -3.08
C LYS A 70 -25.30 15.31 -1.74
N SER A 71 -24.87 14.44 -0.82
CA SER A 71 -24.43 14.83 0.53
C SER A 71 -22.92 15.03 0.63
N VAL A 72 -22.17 14.82 -0.45
CA VAL A 72 -20.72 14.98 -0.46
C VAL A 72 -20.33 16.45 -0.51
N THR A 73 -19.59 16.92 0.48
CA THR A 73 -19.15 18.31 0.60
C THR A 73 -17.63 18.49 0.56
N ASN A 74 -16.88 17.41 0.79
CA ASN A 74 -15.41 17.41 0.88
C ASN A 74 -14.71 17.20 -0.47
N LEU A 75 -15.44 16.76 -1.50
CA LEU A 75 -14.94 16.48 -2.85
C LEU A 75 -15.77 17.20 -3.91
N LYS A 76 -15.17 17.43 -5.06
CA LYS A 76 -15.83 17.90 -6.28
C LYS A 76 -15.29 17.17 -7.51
N VAL A 77 -16.08 17.16 -8.58
CA VAL A 77 -15.65 16.65 -9.89
C VAL A 77 -14.35 17.33 -10.32
N GLY A 78 -13.40 16.55 -10.80
CA GLY A 78 -12.08 17.00 -11.20
C GLY A 78 -11.01 16.98 -10.09
N ASP A 79 -11.37 16.75 -8.82
CA ASP A 79 -10.37 16.58 -7.76
C ASP A 79 -9.51 15.33 -8.02
N ALA A 80 -8.19 15.50 -7.99
CA ALA A 80 -7.25 14.38 -8.02
C ALA A 80 -7.15 13.74 -6.63
N VAL A 81 -7.27 12.41 -6.58
CA VAL A 81 -7.38 11.67 -5.31
C VAL A 81 -6.58 10.38 -5.32
N THR A 82 -6.17 9.96 -4.13
CA THR A 82 -5.84 8.59 -3.78
C THR A 82 -6.93 8.02 -2.86
N ALA A 83 -6.85 6.75 -2.46
CA ALA A 83 -7.85 6.15 -1.59
C ALA A 83 -7.26 5.59 -0.30
N TYR A 84 -7.94 5.83 0.81
CA TYR A 84 -7.75 5.09 2.03
C TYR A 84 -8.58 3.80 1.95
N PHE A 85 -7.89 2.67 1.93
CA PHE A 85 -8.52 1.39 1.58
C PHE A 85 -9.17 0.64 2.75
N TYR A 86 -9.15 1.19 3.96
CA TYR A 86 -9.91 0.70 5.10
C TYR A 86 -11.30 1.34 5.13
N LEU A 87 -12.35 0.52 5.13
CA LEU A 87 -13.72 0.99 5.25
C LEU A 87 -14.07 1.09 6.74
N THR A 88 -14.03 2.28 7.27
CA THR A 88 -14.21 2.53 8.71
C THR A 88 -15.45 3.38 8.96
N CYS A 89 -16.02 3.33 10.17
CA CYS A 89 -17.24 4.07 10.47
C CYS A 89 -17.03 5.57 10.73
N GLY A 90 -15.79 6.03 10.92
CA GLY A 90 -15.46 7.43 11.16
C GLY A 90 -15.85 8.03 12.52
N HIS A 91 -16.68 7.35 13.33
CA HIS A 91 -17.27 7.93 14.54
C HIS A 91 -17.11 7.11 15.84
N CYS A 92 -16.61 5.87 15.79
CA CYS A 92 -16.35 5.12 17.01
C CYS A 92 -15.14 5.68 17.78
N LYS A 93 -14.93 5.22 19.01
CA LYS A 93 -13.84 5.70 19.87
C LYS A 93 -12.45 5.53 19.21
N TRP A 94 -12.27 4.50 18.38
CA TRP A 94 -11.00 4.24 17.70
C TRP A 94 -10.79 5.20 16.53
N CYS A 95 -11.82 5.41 15.72
CA CYS A 95 -11.76 6.38 14.62
C CYS A 95 -11.50 7.80 15.15
N ASN A 96 -12.21 8.22 16.22
CA ASN A 96 -12.02 9.52 16.83
C ASN A 96 -10.64 9.72 17.50
N ASN A 97 -9.88 8.64 17.71
CA ASN A 97 -8.53 8.67 18.25
C ASN A 97 -7.43 8.35 17.21
N ASN A 98 -7.71 8.48 15.92
CA ASN A 98 -6.81 8.18 14.80
C ASN A 98 -6.25 6.75 14.85
N ARG A 99 -7.12 5.79 15.22
CA ARG A 99 -6.84 4.35 15.27
C ARG A 99 -7.88 3.56 14.46
N GLU A 100 -8.16 4.03 13.26
CA GLU A 100 -9.21 3.52 12.36
C GLU A 100 -9.03 2.03 12.05
N THR A 101 -7.79 1.53 12.07
CA THR A 101 -7.50 0.09 11.90
C THR A 101 -8.08 -0.78 13.02
N LEU A 102 -8.55 -0.18 14.13
CA LEU A 102 -9.24 -0.83 15.25
C LEU A 102 -10.73 -0.48 15.28
N CYS A 103 -11.29 -0.03 14.16
CA CYS A 103 -12.68 0.37 14.06
C CYS A 103 -13.62 -0.72 14.56
N GLU A 104 -14.56 -0.36 15.45
CA GLU A 104 -15.56 -1.30 16.00
C GLU A 104 -16.60 -1.74 14.96
N ASN A 105 -16.83 -0.89 13.94
CA ASN A 105 -17.74 -1.14 12.83
C ASN A 105 -16.94 -1.19 11.52
N PHE A 106 -15.91 -2.03 11.49
CA PHE A 106 -15.06 -2.16 10.33
C PHE A 106 -15.81 -2.80 9.16
N GLY A 107 -15.92 -2.08 8.06
CA GLY A 107 -16.64 -2.50 6.84
C GLY A 107 -15.79 -3.33 5.87
N GLY A 108 -14.52 -3.59 6.17
CA GLY A 108 -13.63 -4.35 5.32
C GLY A 108 -12.60 -3.49 4.56
N TYR A 109 -12.07 -4.07 3.50
CA TYR A 109 -11.03 -3.47 2.66
C TYR A 109 -11.50 -3.30 1.22
N VAL A 110 -11.09 -2.21 0.60
CA VAL A 110 -11.26 -2.00 -0.84
C VAL A 110 -10.51 -3.09 -1.62
N GLY A 111 -11.17 -3.66 -2.62
CA GLY A 111 -10.65 -4.75 -3.42
C GLY A 111 -10.75 -6.14 -2.75
N ARG A 112 -11.45 -6.22 -1.61
CA ARG A 112 -11.74 -7.47 -0.89
C ARG A 112 -13.23 -7.61 -0.57
N GLU A 113 -13.75 -6.83 0.37
CA GLU A 113 -15.17 -6.83 0.75
C GLU A 113 -16.01 -6.03 -0.25
N ILE A 114 -15.44 -5.01 -0.88
CA ILE A 114 -16.03 -4.27 -1.99
C ILE A 114 -15.11 -4.28 -3.21
N ASP A 115 -15.64 -3.93 -4.38
CA ASP A 115 -14.85 -3.86 -5.61
C ASP A 115 -13.77 -2.77 -5.52
N GLY A 116 -12.63 -3.07 -6.10
CA GLY A 116 -11.44 -2.24 -6.13
C GLY A 116 -11.19 -1.57 -7.48
N ALA A 117 -9.94 -1.22 -7.72
CA ALA A 117 -9.53 -0.29 -8.76
C ALA A 117 -8.95 -0.93 -10.03
N TYR A 118 -8.99 -2.25 -10.19
CA TYR A 118 -8.64 -2.86 -11.48
C TYR A 118 -9.78 -2.72 -12.49
N ALA A 119 -10.28 -1.48 -12.63
CA ALA A 119 -11.37 -1.06 -13.49
C ALA A 119 -11.15 0.39 -13.97
N GLU A 120 -11.95 0.84 -14.93
CA GLU A 120 -11.90 2.24 -15.38
C GLU A 120 -12.40 3.21 -14.31
N TYR A 121 -13.38 2.78 -13.51
CA TYR A 121 -13.99 3.58 -12.44
C TYR A 121 -14.10 2.78 -11.15
N MET A 122 -14.09 3.49 -10.03
CA MET A 122 -14.23 2.94 -8.69
C MET A 122 -15.18 3.82 -7.88
N LYS A 123 -16.01 3.19 -7.06
CA LYS A 123 -16.92 3.87 -6.14
C LYS A 123 -16.56 3.57 -4.69
N LEU A 124 -16.49 4.60 -3.86
CA LEU A 124 -16.23 4.50 -2.42
C LEU A 124 -17.08 5.53 -1.65
N PRO A 125 -17.24 5.36 -0.32
CA PRO A 125 -17.60 6.47 0.55
C PRO A 125 -16.67 7.65 0.30
N ALA A 126 -17.21 8.87 0.18
CA ALA A 126 -16.43 10.04 -0.21
C ALA A 126 -15.29 10.36 0.76
N GLU A 127 -15.43 9.98 2.03
CA GLU A 127 -14.41 10.13 3.07
C GLU A 127 -13.16 9.23 2.85
N ASN A 128 -13.30 8.16 2.07
CA ASN A 128 -12.19 7.29 1.71
C ASN A 128 -11.31 7.86 0.59
N PHE A 129 -11.77 8.87 -0.15
CA PHE A 129 -10.96 9.56 -1.13
C PHE A 129 -10.19 10.72 -0.49
N LEU A 130 -8.88 10.68 -0.59
CA LEU A 130 -7.97 11.69 -0.07
C LEU A 130 -7.43 12.53 -1.23
N LYS A 131 -7.62 13.85 -1.16
CA LYS A 131 -7.09 14.76 -2.20
C LYS A 131 -5.56 14.67 -2.25
N ILE A 132 -5.04 14.54 -3.45
CA ILE A 132 -3.61 14.61 -3.69
C ILE A 132 -3.17 16.07 -3.53
N PRO A 133 -2.15 16.37 -2.69
CA PRO A 133 -1.63 17.71 -2.54
C PRO A 133 -1.16 18.30 -3.89
N GLU A 134 -1.42 19.59 -4.12
CA GLU A 134 -1.05 20.29 -5.36
C GLU A 134 0.46 20.25 -5.65
N ALA A 135 1.30 20.13 -4.62
CA ALA A 135 2.74 19.99 -4.75
C ALA A 135 3.18 18.68 -5.42
N LEU A 136 2.29 17.69 -5.53
CA LEU A 136 2.55 16.40 -6.18
C LEU A 136 2.01 16.42 -7.60
N ASP A 137 2.90 16.36 -8.59
CA ASP A 137 2.52 16.29 -10.01
C ASP A 137 2.02 14.88 -10.38
N TRP A 138 0.77 14.61 -10.01
CA TRP A 138 0.11 13.34 -10.26
C TRP A 138 -0.09 13.04 -11.75
N LYS A 139 -0.14 14.06 -12.60
CA LYS A 139 -0.26 13.88 -14.07
C LYS A 139 1.01 13.30 -14.67
N LYS A 140 2.16 13.73 -14.14
CA LYS A 140 3.47 13.26 -14.58
C LYS A 140 3.84 11.91 -13.95
N ASN A 141 3.46 11.69 -12.69
CA ASN A 141 3.90 10.55 -11.89
C ASN A 141 2.70 9.79 -11.26
N PRO A 142 1.70 9.37 -12.04
CA PRO A 142 0.50 8.74 -11.47
C PRO A 142 0.80 7.40 -10.79
N ALA A 143 1.75 6.63 -11.29
CA ALA A 143 2.09 5.32 -10.71
C ALA A 143 2.77 5.45 -9.34
N GLU A 144 3.66 6.42 -9.18
CA GLU A 144 4.34 6.72 -7.92
C GLU A 144 3.36 7.25 -6.86
N ILE A 145 2.39 8.05 -7.29
CA ILE A 145 1.33 8.55 -6.39
C ILE A 145 0.40 7.41 -5.94
N ALA A 146 0.06 6.50 -6.85
CA ALA A 146 -0.86 5.41 -6.56
C ALA A 146 -0.41 4.56 -5.36
N VAL A 147 0.88 4.29 -5.23
CA VAL A 147 1.43 3.41 -4.18
C VAL A 147 1.61 4.11 -2.82
N ILE A 148 1.31 5.41 -2.72
CA ILE A 148 1.48 6.17 -1.48
C ILE A 148 0.57 5.65 -0.37
N CYS A 149 -0.67 5.29 -0.70
CA CYS A 149 -1.69 4.94 0.30
C CYS A 149 -1.44 3.59 1.02
N ASP A 150 -0.60 2.71 0.47
CA ASP A 150 -0.20 1.46 1.13
C ASP A 150 1.32 1.27 1.15
N ALA A 151 1.95 1.08 -0.01
CA ALA A 151 3.36 0.68 -0.05
C ALA A 151 4.32 1.71 0.55
N ILE A 152 3.94 2.99 0.66
CA ILE A 152 4.70 4.04 1.35
C ILE A 152 4.12 4.32 2.75
N ALA A 153 2.80 4.42 2.89
CA ALA A 153 2.16 4.70 4.16
C ALA A 153 2.43 3.62 5.22
N THR A 154 2.47 2.36 4.82
CA THR A 154 2.80 1.23 5.71
C THR A 154 4.23 1.33 6.27
N PRO A 155 5.30 1.50 5.48
CA PRO A 155 6.64 1.81 5.96
C PRO A 155 6.72 3.06 6.84
N PHE A 156 6.06 4.14 6.48
CA PHE A 156 6.02 5.36 7.29
C PHE A 156 5.44 5.10 8.68
N LYS A 157 4.34 4.34 8.77
CA LYS A 157 3.76 3.92 10.04
C LYS A 157 4.73 3.09 10.85
N VAL A 158 5.43 2.13 10.23
CA VAL A 158 6.43 1.27 10.90
C VAL A 158 7.56 2.12 11.51
N ILE A 159 8.14 3.06 10.76
CA ILE A 159 9.18 3.96 11.25
C ILE A 159 8.72 4.72 12.50
N ARG A 160 7.51 5.24 12.48
CA ARG A 160 6.94 5.98 13.62
C ARG A 160 6.68 5.09 14.83
N HIS A 161 6.07 3.91 14.62
CA HIS A 161 5.77 3.00 15.73
C HIS A 161 7.01 2.40 16.36
N ALA A 162 8.02 2.07 15.57
CA ALA A 162 9.32 1.60 16.05
C ALA A 162 10.19 2.73 16.63
N SER A 163 9.72 3.99 16.53
CA SER A 163 10.47 5.17 17.00
C SER A 163 11.90 5.22 16.45
N ILE A 164 12.08 4.84 15.19
CA ILE A 164 13.39 4.80 14.54
C ILE A 164 13.97 6.21 14.47
N LYS A 165 15.23 6.35 14.92
CA LYS A 165 15.95 7.62 15.07
C LYS A 165 17.20 7.65 14.22
N THR A 166 17.78 8.84 14.11
CA THR A 166 19.09 9.07 13.51
C THR A 166 20.13 8.13 14.12
N GLN A 167 20.92 7.49 13.26
CA GLN A 167 21.99 6.54 13.58
C GLN A 167 21.53 5.16 14.11
N ASP A 168 20.25 4.90 14.29
CA ASP A 168 19.78 3.54 14.52
C ASP A 168 20.21 2.61 13.39
N THR A 169 20.37 1.33 13.69
CA THR A 169 20.62 0.30 12.68
C THR A 169 19.36 -0.52 12.48
N VAL A 170 18.78 -0.44 11.29
CA VAL A 170 17.52 -1.07 10.94
C VAL A 170 17.74 -2.21 9.98
N ALA A 171 17.39 -3.42 10.37
CA ALA A 171 17.38 -4.57 9.48
C ALA A 171 16.01 -4.72 8.81
N ILE A 172 15.98 -4.75 7.49
CA ILE A 172 14.77 -4.88 6.68
C ILE A 172 14.77 -6.22 5.98
N ILE A 173 13.88 -7.11 6.40
CA ILE A 173 13.73 -8.45 5.83
C ILE A 173 12.69 -8.39 4.70
N GLY A 174 13.00 -8.99 3.55
CA GLY A 174 12.22 -8.82 2.33
C GLY A 174 12.48 -7.46 1.66
N ALA A 175 13.69 -6.97 1.78
CA ALA A 175 14.11 -5.62 1.41
C ALA A 175 13.90 -5.27 -0.07
N GLY A 176 13.90 -6.26 -0.96
CA GLY A 176 13.67 -6.06 -2.39
C GLY A 176 12.21 -6.16 -2.81
N GLY A 177 11.29 -6.44 -1.88
CA GLY A 177 9.85 -6.41 -2.13
C GLY A 177 9.26 -4.99 -2.15
N GLY A 178 8.00 -4.85 -2.57
CA GLY A 178 7.33 -3.56 -2.67
C GLY A 178 7.36 -2.75 -1.36
N LEU A 179 6.97 -3.35 -0.24
CA LEU A 179 7.08 -2.72 1.08
C LEU A 179 8.54 -2.52 1.52
N GLY A 180 9.41 -3.51 1.26
CA GLY A 180 10.80 -3.49 1.69
C GLY A 180 11.60 -2.33 1.08
N ILE A 181 11.44 -2.08 -0.20
CA ILE A 181 12.08 -0.97 -0.91
C ILE A 181 11.68 0.39 -0.30
N HIS A 182 10.38 0.59 -0.04
CA HIS A 182 9.88 1.81 0.57
C HIS A 182 10.28 1.90 2.04
N MET A 183 10.40 0.75 2.74
CA MET A 183 10.94 0.73 4.10
C MET A 183 12.40 1.20 4.15
N ILE A 184 13.22 0.82 3.15
CA ILE A 184 14.58 1.35 2.99
C ILE A 184 14.54 2.87 2.83
N MET A 185 13.70 3.38 1.94
CA MET A 185 13.57 4.84 1.71
C MET A 185 13.17 5.57 2.99
N MET A 186 12.20 5.05 3.73
CA MET A 186 11.74 5.65 4.99
C MET A 186 12.79 5.58 6.10
N ALA A 187 13.51 4.47 6.22
CA ALA A 187 14.61 4.32 7.19
C ALA A 187 15.76 5.31 6.87
N LYS A 188 16.08 5.50 5.60
CA LYS A 188 17.05 6.52 5.17
C LYS A 188 16.55 7.94 5.42
N TRP A 189 15.27 8.21 5.20
CA TRP A 189 14.66 9.50 5.53
C TRP A 189 14.77 9.80 7.03
N ALA A 190 14.66 8.79 7.91
CA ALA A 190 14.93 8.89 9.34
C ALA A 190 16.43 8.99 9.67
N ASN A 191 17.32 9.03 8.67
CA ASN A 191 18.76 9.08 8.81
C ASN A 191 19.35 7.89 9.62
N SER A 192 18.73 6.71 9.48
CA SER A 192 19.20 5.46 10.08
C SER A 192 20.14 4.69 9.13
N LYS A 193 20.93 3.79 9.70
CA LYS A 193 21.71 2.78 8.96
C LYS A 193 20.77 1.65 8.55
N VAL A 194 20.95 1.10 7.34
CA VAL A 194 20.05 0.05 6.83
C VAL A 194 20.84 -1.21 6.49
N ILE A 195 20.35 -2.34 6.99
CA ILE A 195 20.76 -3.69 6.59
C ILE A 195 19.61 -4.27 5.76
N ALA A 196 19.82 -4.43 4.45
CA ALA A 196 18.84 -5.02 3.56
C ALA A 196 19.02 -6.53 3.47
N VAL A 197 17.98 -7.31 3.76
CA VAL A 197 17.97 -8.77 3.75
C VAL A 197 16.90 -9.26 2.77
N ASP A 198 17.27 -10.09 1.81
CA ASP A 198 16.32 -10.76 0.90
C ASP A 198 16.83 -12.14 0.50
N ILE A 199 15.93 -13.01 0.07
CA ILE A 199 16.25 -14.37 -0.40
C ILE A 199 16.62 -14.42 -1.89
N ALA A 200 16.33 -13.35 -2.63
CA ALA A 200 16.54 -13.24 -4.06
C ALA A 200 17.54 -12.12 -4.39
N SER A 201 18.68 -12.48 -4.98
CA SER A 201 19.72 -11.51 -5.38
C SER A 201 19.19 -10.44 -6.34
N ASN A 202 18.32 -10.84 -7.28
CA ASN A 202 17.73 -9.91 -8.25
C ASN A 202 16.90 -8.81 -7.57
N ASN A 203 16.20 -9.13 -6.50
CA ASN A 203 15.42 -8.16 -5.73
C ASN A 203 16.31 -7.11 -5.06
N LEU A 204 17.53 -7.50 -4.72
CA LEU A 204 18.47 -6.61 -4.04
C LEU A 204 19.21 -5.65 -5.00
N THR A 205 19.13 -5.87 -6.31
CA THR A 205 19.74 -4.95 -7.29
C THR A 205 19.17 -3.55 -7.21
N HIS A 206 17.85 -3.42 -6.99
CA HIS A 206 17.20 -2.13 -6.77
C HIS A 206 17.50 -1.57 -5.37
N ALA A 207 17.50 -2.44 -4.35
CA ALA A 207 17.87 -2.07 -3.00
C ALA A 207 19.31 -1.52 -2.93
N ASN A 208 20.27 -2.13 -3.63
CA ASN A 208 21.67 -1.70 -3.69
C ASN A 208 21.86 -0.27 -4.21
N LYS A 209 20.98 0.20 -5.11
CA LYS A 209 21.01 1.59 -5.59
C LYS A 209 20.60 2.59 -4.51
N LEU A 210 19.85 2.15 -3.52
CA LEU A 210 19.30 2.98 -2.45
C LEU A 210 20.09 2.88 -1.14
N VAL A 211 20.86 1.82 -0.94
CA VAL A 211 21.55 1.51 0.33
C VAL A 211 23.06 1.46 0.12
N LEU A 212 23.80 2.19 0.95
CA LEU A 212 25.27 2.14 1.00
C LEU A 212 25.82 0.96 1.82
N MET A 213 24.97 0.09 2.38
CA MET A 213 25.41 -0.93 3.34
C MET A 213 24.63 -2.24 3.27
N TYR A 214 25.37 -3.31 3.09
CA TYR A 214 25.10 -4.76 3.25
C TYR A 214 23.80 -5.32 2.67
N VAL A 215 24.00 -6.17 1.68
CA VAL A 215 23.01 -7.04 1.08
C VAL A 215 23.30 -8.44 1.53
N LEU A 216 22.38 -9.04 2.28
CA LEU A 216 22.46 -10.45 2.67
C LEU A 216 21.46 -11.27 1.87
N ILE A 217 21.99 -12.25 1.11
CA ILE A 217 21.15 -13.23 0.44
C ILE A 217 21.14 -14.48 1.31
N GLN A 218 19.93 -14.95 1.68
CA GLN A 218 19.90 -16.17 2.47
C GLN A 218 18.68 -17.07 2.24
N ARG A 219 18.99 -18.35 2.03
CA ARG A 219 18.02 -19.45 1.99
C ARG A 219 17.97 -20.31 3.27
N THR A 220 18.82 -20.10 4.26
CA THR A 220 18.93 -21.00 5.45
C THR A 220 19.45 -20.31 6.72
N THR A 221 19.35 -21.01 7.82
CA THR A 221 19.57 -20.81 9.27
C THR A 221 20.71 -19.89 9.76
N THR A 222 21.46 -19.25 8.90
CA THR A 222 22.67 -18.47 9.24
C THR A 222 22.42 -16.97 9.49
N ILE A 223 21.17 -16.48 9.41
CA ILE A 223 20.82 -15.06 9.63
C ILE A 223 21.40 -14.57 10.96
N ILE A 224 21.21 -15.33 12.04
CA ILE A 224 21.66 -14.94 13.37
C ILE A 224 23.18 -14.81 13.43
N ARG A 225 23.94 -15.76 12.86
CA ARG A 225 25.41 -15.70 12.84
C ARG A 225 25.94 -14.50 12.05
N HIS A 226 25.37 -14.20 10.90
CA HIS A 226 25.74 -13.01 10.12
C HIS A 226 25.38 -11.70 10.83
N PHE A 227 24.22 -11.65 11.50
CA PHE A 227 23.87 -10.51 12.34
C PHE A 227 24.88 -10.28 13.46
N MET A 228 25.28 -11.34 14.16
CA MET A 228 26.28 -11.26 15.22
C MET A 228 27.66 -10.82 14.70
N THR A 229 28.04 -11.25 13.50
CA THR A 229 29.29 -10.81 12.85
C THR A 229 29.23 -9.33 12.50
N ILE A 230 28.16 -8.86 11.86
CA ILE A 230 27.95 -7.45 11.51
C ILE A 230 27.90 -6.58 12.78
N GLN A 231 27.22 -7.04 13.83
CA GLN A 231 27.19 -6.31 15.11
C GLN A 231 28.58 -6.14 15.74
N LYS A 232 29.42 -7.19 15.65
CA LYS A 232 30.81 -7.12 16.11
C LYS A 232 31.67 -6.17 15.25
N GLU A 233 31.58 -6.27 13.91
CA GLU A 233 32.31 -5.39 12.99
C GLU A 233 31.94 -3.91 13.18
N TRP A 234 30.73 -3.63 13.62
CA TRP A 234 30.25 -2.25 13.83
C TRP A 234 30.35 -1.76 15.26
N GLY A 235 30.92 -2.55 16.17
CA GLY A 235 31.03 -2.19 17.58
C GLY A 235 29.69 -1.98 18.30
N LEU A 236 28.62 -2.64 17.79
CA LEU A 236 27.26 -2.52 18.35
C LEU A 236 27.03 -3.49 19.53
N MET A 237 27.97 -4.39 19.81
CA MET A 237 28.01 -5.23 21.01
C MET A 237 29.34 -5.00 21.70
N SER A 238 29.28 -4.56 22.95
CA SER A 238 30.38 -4.70 23.90
C SER A 238 30.57 -6.20 24.19
N SER A 239 31.83 -6.64 24.15
CA SER A 239 32.28 -7.99 24.48
C SER A 239 31.76 -8.47 25.81
#